data_659b17ed432bd0862e67a47fb20663cd
#
_entry.id   659b17ed432bd0862e67a47fb20663cd
#
_cell.length_a   1.000
_cell.length_b   1.000
_cell.length_c   1.000
_cell.angle_alpha   90.00
_cell.angle_beta   90.00
_cell.angle_gamma   90.00
#
_symmetry.space_group_name_H-M   'P 1'
#
loop_
_entity.id
_entity.type
_entity.pdbx_description
1 polymer ?
#
loop_
_entity_poly.entity_id
_entity_poly.type
_entity_poly.pdbx_seq_one_letter_code
_entity_poly.pdbx_strand_id
1 'polypeptide(L)'
;RLHGRLFVAHNARFDYGFLKNEFKRVGVDFKATVLCTVKLSRKLFPQFSKHSLDALIERHQLHMPARHRALADAAVLWQFWQILQQQVPASQLQEAVGVLTGHSSWPTHLDRAVLDELPERHGVYLFYGEGAVPLYIGKANKLRQRVLSHFAADHRLA
;
A
#
# COMPACT_ATOMS: atom_id res chain seq x y z
N ARG A 1 -3.57 15.33 -14.49
CA ARG A 1 -3.83 13.90 -14.83
C ARG A 1 -3.44 12.90 -13.73
N LEU A 2 -2.55 13.24 -12.79
CA LEU A 2 -2.10 12.36 -11.71
C LEU A 2 -2.98 12.46 -10.45
N HIS A 3 -3.80 13.50 -10.33
CA HIS A 3 -4.63 13.73 -9.15
C HIS A 3 -5.64 12.57 -8.95
N GLY A 4 -5.71 12.04 -7.73
CA GLY A 4 -6.60 10.92 -7.38
C GLY A 4 -6.20 9.58 -8.00
N ARG A 5 -5.04 9.47 -8.64
CA ARG A 5 -4.52 8.22 -9.22
C ARG A 5 -3.50 7.56 -8.30
N LEU A 6 -3.47 6.24 -8.35
CA LEU A 6 -2.43 5.45 -7.70
C LEU A 6 -1.10 5.64 -8.45
N PHE A 7 -0.08 6.09 -7.74
CA PHE A 7 1.28 6.20 -8.29
C PHE A 7 2.02 4.89 -8.07
N VAL A 8 2.33 4.19 -9.14
CA VAL A 8 3.00 2.88 -9.09
C VAL A 8 4.42 3.02 -9.62
N ALA A 9 5.41 2.59 -8.84
CA ALA A 9 6.81 2.59 -9.25
C ALA A 9 7.60 1.45 -8.60
N HIS A 10 8.76 1.11 -9.20
CA HIS A 10 9.70 0.14 -8.64
C HIS A 10 10.71 0.86 -7.75
N ASN A 11 10.74 0.56 -6.44
CA ASN A 11 11.43 1.36 -5.44
C ASN A 11 10.87 2.79 -5.33
N ALA A 12 9.56 2.88 -5.28
CA ALA A 12 8.75 4.10 -5.43
C ALA A 12 9.15 5.28 -4.52
N ARG A 13 9.89 5.04 -3.43
CA ARG A 13 10.40 6.12 -2.56
C ARG A 13 11.28 7.10 -3.32
N PHE A 14 12.10 6.60 -4.25
CA PHE A 14 12.99 7.42 -5.06
C PHE A 14 12.19 8.28 -6.04
N ASP A 15 11.36 7.66 -6.88
CA ASP A 15 10.59 8.33 -7.92
C ASP A 15 9.58 9.33 -7.34
N TYR A 16 8.89 8.94 -6.28
CA TYR A 16 7.93 9.82 -5.61
C TYR A 16 8.60 11.01 -4.94
N GLY A 17 9.75 10.79 -4.29
CA GLY A 17 10.54 11.86 -3.69
C GLY A 17 11.04 12.87 -4.72
N PHE A 18 11.52 12.38 -5.85
CA PHE A 18 11.95 13.23 -6.97
C PHE A 18 10.80 14.08 -7.50
N LEU A 19 9.67 13.44 -7.85
CA LEU A 19 8.49 14.16 -8.35
C LEU A 19 7.97 15.19 -7.35
N LYS A 20 7.89 14.83 -6.07
CA LYS A 20 7.46 15.76 -5.02
C LYS A 20 8.33 17.02 -4.95
N ASN A 21 9.64 16.85 -5.09
CA ASN A 21 10.58 17.97 -5.09
C ASN A 21 10.45 18.83 -6.36
N GLU A 22 10.32 18.22 -7.54
CA GLU A 22 10.15 18.95 -8.78
C GLU A 22 8.82 19.72 -8.83
N PHE A 23 7.72 19.13 -8.39
CA PHE A 23 6.45 19.84 -8.29
C PHE A 23 6.50 20.99 -7.29
N LYS A 24 7.21 20.81 -6.16
CA LYS A 24 7.40 21.87 -5.18
C LYS A 24 8.14 23.07 -5.76
N ARG A 25 9.11 22.87 -6.67
CA ARG A 25 9.86 23.94 -7.34
C ARG A 25 8.96 24.85 -8.17
N VAL A 26 7.85 24.32 -8.69
CA VAL A 26 6.85 25.07 -9.45
C VAL A 26 5.61 25.44 -8.63
N GLY A 27 5.73 25.39 -7.31
CA GLY A 27 4.66 25.82 -6.37
C GLY A 27 3.49 24.83 -6.22
N VAL A 28 3.64 23.58 -6.70
CA VAL A 28 2.58 22.55 -6.64
C VAL A 28 2.86 21.58 -5.50
N ASP A 29 1.93 21.44 -4.56
CA ASP A 29 1.99 20.39 -3.53
C ASP A 29 1.47 19.06 -4.09
N PHE A 30 2.40 18.25 -4.59
CA PHE A 30 2.08 16.95 -5.19
C PHE A 30 1.88 15.90 -4.11
N LYS A 31 0.67 15.34 -4.07
CA LYS A 31 0.28 14.21 -3.19
C LYS A 31 -0.34 13.10 -4.01
N ALA A 32 0.13 11.87 -3.81
CA ALA A 32 -0.45 10.68 -4.42
C ALA A 32 -0.37 9.50 -3.45
N THR A 33 -1.32 8.59 -3.57
CA THR A 33 -1.20 7.27 -2.97
C THR A 33 -0.15 6.48 -3.75
N VAL A 34 0.82 5.90 -3.04
CA VAL A 34 2.00 5.27 -3.66
C VAL A 34 1.98 3.77 -3.45
N LEU A 35 2.12 3.00 -4.53
CA LEU A 35 2.34 1.56 -4.52
C LEU A 35 3.75 1.23 -4.99
N CYS A 36 4.55 0.65 -4.11
CA CYS A 36 5.89 0.18 -4.44
C CYS A 36 5.86 -1.28 -4.88
N THR A 37 6.22 -1.56 -6.14
CA THR A 37 6.20 -2.92 -6.69
C THR A 37 7.26 -3.85 -6.07
N VAL A 38 8.36 -3.32 -5.51
CA VAL A 38 9.31 -4.11 -4.70
C VAL A 38 8.61 -4.66 -3.45
N LYS A 39 7.88 -3.79 -2.72
CA LYS A 39 7.13 -4.19 -1.53
C LYS A 39 6.00 -5.16 -1.88
N LEU A 40 5.30 -4.91 -2.98
CA LEU A 40 4.24 -5.77 -3.47
C LEU A 40 4.78 -7.17 -3.82
N SER A 41 5.88 -7.23 -4.56
CA SER A 41 6.53 -8.50 -4.89
C SER A 41 7.00 -9.26 -3.64
N ARG A 42 7.57 -8.58 -2.64
CA ARG A 42 7.96 -9.20 -1.36
C ARG A 42 6.76 -9.77 -0.60
N LYS A 43 5.64 -9.06 -0.61
CA LYS A 43 4.43 -9.49 0.09
C LYS A 43 3.76 -10.67 -0.59
N LEU A 44 3.69 -10.67 -1.92
CA LEU A 44 3.03 -11.73 -2.68
C LEU A 44 3.90 -12.97 -2.90
N PHE A 45 5.22 -12.79 -2.93
CA PHE A 45 6.19 -13.85 -3.23
C PHE A 45 7.33 -13.90 -2.20
N PRO A 46 7.02 -14.12 -0.90
CA PRO A 46 8.02 -14.09 0.17
C PRO A 46 9.07 -15.20 0.07
N GLN A 47 8.79 -16.26 -0.71
CA GLN A 47 9.71 -17.36 -0.97
C GLN A 47 10.94 -16.95 -1.79
N PHE A 48 10.91 -15.82 -2.46
CA PHE A 48 12.04 -15.32 -3.24
C PHE A 48 12.86 -14.30 -2.45
N SER A 49 14.17 -14.36 -2.55
CA SER A 49 15.09 -13.43 -1.87
C SER A 49 15.34 -12.13 -2.66
N LYS A 50 15.18 -12.17 -3.99
CA LYS A 50 15.47 -11.04 -4.87
C LYS A 50 14.17 -10.45 -5.45
N HIS A 51 14.03 -9.12 -5.36
CA HIS A 51 12.88 -8.37 -5.84
C HIS A 51 13.27 -7.11 -6.62
N SER A 52 14.49 -7.10 -7.20
CA SER A 52 14.89 -6.06 -8.15
C SER A 52 14.08 -6.15 -9.44
N LEU A 53 14.08 -5.09 -10.25
CA LEU A 53 13.37 -5.10 -11.53
C LEU A 53 13.87 -6.23 -12.43
N ASP A 54 15.21 -6.46 -12.47
CA ASP A 54 15.81 -7.58 -13.21
C ASP A 54 15.30 -8.93 -12.73
N ALA A 55 15.18 -9.12 -11.40
CA ALA A 55 14.66 -10.37 -10.84
C ALA A 55 13.17 -10.59 -11.17
N LEU A 56 12.40 -9.52 -11.30
CA LEU A 56 11.00 -9.60 -11.76
C LEU A 56 10.92 -9.96 -13.24
N ILE A 57 11.77 -9.34 -14.07
CA ILE A 57 11.86 -9.61 -15.51
C ILE A 57 12.20 -11.08 -15.74
N GLU A 58 13.25 -11.57 -15.10
CA GLU A 58 13.70 -12.97 -15.24
C GLU A 58 12.62 -13.95 -14.75
N ARG A 59 12.07 -13.73 -13.57
CA ARG A 59 11.09 -14.62 -12.94
C ARG A 59 9.80 -14.75 -13.71
N HIS A 60 9.30 -13.63 -14.19
CA HIS A 60 8.00 -13.56 -14.87
C HIS A 60 8.12 -13.48 -16.39
N GLN A 61 9.33 -13.62 -16.93
CA GLN A 61 9.64 -13.56 -18.37
C GLN A 61 9.07 -12.30 -19.03
N LEU A 62 9.26 -11.14 -18.37
CA LEU A 62 8.73 -9.87 -18.84
C LEU A 62 9.55 -9.37 -20.03
N HIS A 63 8.86 -8.85 -21.03
CA HIS A 63 9.53 -8.31 -22.22
C HIS A 63 10.09 -6.92 -21.96
N MET A 64 11.40 -6.74 -22.14
CA MET A 64 12.09 -5.46 -21.97
C MET A 64 12.91 -5.12 -23.23
N PRO A 65 12.38 -4.32 -24.14
CA PRO A 65 13.04 -4.04 -25.42
C PRO A 65 14.31 -3.16 -25.30
N ALA A 66 14.43 -2.36 -24.25
CA ALA A 66 15.61 -1.51 -24.02
C ALA A 66 15.77 -1.19 -22.53
N ARG A 67 16.95 -1.49 -21.96
CA ARG A 67 17.28 -1.16 -20.57
C ARG A 67 17.49 0.34 -20.36
N HIS A 68 17.21 0.80 -19.13
CA HIS A 68 17.46 2.17 -18.66
C HIS A 68 16.74 3.27 -19.43
N ARG A 69 15.58 2.96 -19.99
CA ARG A 69 14.64 3.94 -20.53
C ARG A 69 13.38 3.95 -19.68
N ALA A 70 13.02 5.10 -19.14
CA ALA A 70 11.90 5.26 -18.22
C ALA A 70 10.57 4.66 -18.74
N LEU A 71 10.32 4.76 -20.05
CA LEU A 71 9.13 4.17 -20.67
C LEU A 71 9.19 2.63 -20.68
N ALA A 72 10.38 2.05 -20.94
CA ALA A 72 10.55 0.61 -20.93
C ALA A 72 10.39 0.03 -19.52
N ASP A 73 10.96 0.69 -18.51
CA ASP A 73 10.79 0.31 -17.10
C ASP A 73 9.31 0.38 -16.68
N ALA A 74 8.59 1.43 -17.08
CA ALA A 74 7.15 1.56 -16.85
C ALA A 74 6.34 0.46 -17.56
N ALA A 75 6.70 0.09 -18.79
CA ALA A 75 6.03 -0.98 -19.54
C ALA A 75 6.24 -2.36 -18.87
N VAL A 76 7.43 -2.61 -18.32
CA VAL A 76 7.70 -3.82 -17.54
C VAL A 76 6.82 -3.90 -16.29
N LEU A 77 6.65 -2.79 -15.57
CA LEU A 77 5.76 -2.74 -14.40
C LEU A 77 4.30 -2.99 -14.78
N TRP A 78 3.86 -2.51 -15.93
CA TRP A 78 2.53 -2.80 -16.45
C TRP A 78 2.34 -4.29 -16.77
N GLN A 79 3.32 -4.93 -17.44
CA GLN A 79 3.30 -6.37 -17.69
C GLN A 79 3.27 -7.16 -16.37
N PHE A 80 4.10 -6.77 -15.40
CA PHE A 80 4.09 -7.39 -14.07
C PHE A 80 2.71 -7.29 -13.41
N TRP A 81 2.07 -6.12 -13.49
CA TRP A 81 0.71 -5.95 -12.97
C TRP A 81 -0.31 -6.87 -13.62
N GLN A 82 -0.26 -7.00 -14.96
CA GLN A 82 -1.14 -7.92 -15.70
C GLN A 82 -0.93 -9.38 -15.27
N ILE A 83 0.30 -9.80 -15.06
CA ILE A 83 0.62 -11.14 -14.56
C ILE A 83 0.07 -11.35 -13.14
N LEU A 84 0.22 -10.36 -12.26
CA LEU A 84 -0.36 -10.46 -10.92
C LEU A 84 -1.87 -10.66 -10.96
N GLN A 85 -2.58 -9.96 -11.83
CA GLN A 85 -4.02 -10.10 -12.01
C GLN A 85 -4.44 -11.50 -12.53
N GLN A 86 -3.57 -12.19 -13.25
CA GLN A 86 -3.82 -13.51 -13.79
C GLN A 86 -3.43 -14.64 -12.82
N GLN A 87 -2.32 -14.47 -12.09
CA GLN A 87 -1.72 -15.54 -11.30
C GLN A 87 -2.04 -15.48 -9.80
N VAL A 88 -2.43 -14.31 -9.29
CA VAL A 88 -2.73 -14.11 -7.87
C VAL A 88 -4.24 -13.97 -7.69
N PRO A 89 -4.84 -14.68 -6.70
CA PRO A 89 -6.25 -14.50 -6.38
C PRO A 89 -6.59 -13.02 -6.14
N ALA A 90 -7.69 -12.55 -6.70
CA ALA A 90 -8.08 -11.13 -6.65
C ALA A 90 -8.16 -10.58 -5.21
N SER A 91 -8.68 -11.37 -4.28
CA SER A 91 -8.74 -11.01 -2.85
C SER A 91 -7.36 -10.80 -2.24
N GLN A 92 -6.40 -11.68 -2.53
CA GLN A 92 -5.03 -11.59 -2.03
C GLN A 92 -4.30 -10.37 -2.64
N LEU A 93 -4.50 -10.11 -3.94
CA LEU A 93 -3.92 -8.94 -4.59
C LEU A 93 -4.50 -7.64 -4.01
N GLN A 94 -5.82 -7.57 -3.83
CA GLN A 94 -6.49 -6.42 -3.23
C GLN A 94 -6.02 -6.16 -1.80
N GLU A 95 -5.92 -7.21 -0.99
CA GLU A 95 -5.39 -7.11 0.36
C GLU A 95 -3.95 -6.58 0.37
N ALA A 96 -3.08 -7.16 -0.46
CA ALA A 96 -1.68 -6.74 -0.55
C ALA A 96 -1.54 -5.28 -0.97
N VAL A 97 -2.31 -4.84 -1.95
CA VAL A 97 -2.35 -3.44 -2.39
C VAL A 97 -2.90 -2.53 -1.30
N GLY A 98 -4.01 -2.91 -0.66
CA GLY A 98 -4.62 -2.15 0.43
C GLY A 98 -3.65 -1.88 1.58
N VAL A 99 -2.97 -2.92 2.04
CA VAL A 99 -1.94 -2.83 3.08
C VAL A 99 -0.80 -1.87 2.68
N LEU A 100 -0.31 -1.97 1.45
CA LEU A 100 0.85 -1.21 0.99
C LEU A 100 0.54 0.25 0.65
N THR A 101 -0.71 0.56 0.35
CA THR A 101 -1.15 1.93 0.01
C THR A 101 -1.70 2.70 1.21
N GLY A 102 -1.65 2.10 2.41
CA GLY A 102 -2.24 2.69 3.61
C GLY A 102 -3.77 2.68 3.60
N HIS A 103 -4.38 2.05 2.59
CA HIS A 103 -5.75 1.60 2.69
C HIS A 103 -5.69 0.33 3.52
N SER A 104 -5.65 0.50 4.85
CA SER A 104 -5.64 -0.60 5.79
C SER A 104 -6.70 -1.61 5.37
N SER A 105 -6.48 -2.87 5.71
CA SER A 105 -7.50 -3.91 5.70
C SER A 105 -8.62 -3.54 6.68
N TRP A 106 -9.31 -2.44 6.33
CA TRP A 106 -10.49 -2.04 7.06
C TRP A 106 -11.51 -3.15 6.89
N PRO A 107 -12.00 -3.72 7.99
CA PRO A 107 -13.00 -4.77 7.90
C PRO A 107 -14.18 -4.27 7.06
N THR A 108 -14.58 -5.04 6.06
CA THR A 108 -15.63 -4.64 5.10
C THR A 108 -16.98 -4.34 5.76
N HIS A 109 -17.19 -4.82 6.99
CA HIS A 109 -18.39 -4.61 7.79
C HIS A 109 -18.32 -3.37 8.71
N LEU A 110 -17.17 -2.67 8.76
CA LEU A 110 -17.02 -1.43 9.54
C LEU A 110 -17.18 -0.23 8.61
N ASP A 111 -18.17 0.62 8.90
CA ASP A 111 -18.37 1.85 8.17
C ASP A 111 -17.20 2.82 8.39
N ARG A 112 -16.64 3.34 7.31
CA ARG A 112 -15.60 4.37 7.38
C ARG A 112 -16.05 5.65 8.07
N ALA A 113 -17.34 5.98 8.03
CA ALA A 113 -17.89 7.13 8.73
C ALA A 113 -17.60 7.09 10.23
N VAL A 114 -17.54 5.91 10.84
CA VAL A 114 -17.16 5.72 12.25
C VAL A 114 -15.77 6.28 12.56
N LEU A 115 -14.84 6.28 11.59
CA LEU A 115 -13.51 6.87 11.77
C LEU A 115 -13.51 8.39 11.84
N ASP A 116 -14.41 9.00 11.09
CA ASP A 116 -14.51 10.46 11.05
C ASP A 116 -15.14 11.00 12.33
N GLU A 117 -15.95 10.19 13.01
CA GLU A 117 -16.55 10.50 14.30
C GLU A 117 -15.61 10.26 15.51
N LEU A 118 -14.51 9.55 15.31
CA LEU A 118 -13.56 9.29 16.40
C LEU A 118 -12.88 10.58 16.88
N PRO A 119 -12.99 10.90 18.19
CA PRO A 119 -12.39 12.11 18.73
C PRO A 119 -10.84 12.01 18.78
N GLU A 120 -10.18 13.13 18.57
CA GLU A 120 -8.70 13.23 18.68
C GLU A 120 -8.21 13.44 20.13
N ARG A 121 -9.05 13.19 21.10
CA ARG A 121 -8.74 13.32 22.54
C ARG A 121 -8.47 11.95 23.18
N HIS A 122 -8.11 11.97 24.45
CA HIS A 122 -7.96 10.75 25.25
C HIS A 122 -9.31 10.01 25.40
N GLY A 123 -9.25 8.69 25.47
CA GLY A 123 -10.43 7.86 25.63
C GLY A 123 -10.11 6.38 25.73
N VAL A 124 -11.17 5.60 25.93
CA VAL A 124 -11.17 4.15 25.91
C VAL A 124 -11.94 3.69 24.67
N TYR A 125 -11.49 2.61 24.05
CA TYR A 125 -12.15 2.01 22.90
C TYR A 125 -12.22 0.49 23.07
N LEU A 126 -13.24 -0.10 22.49
CA LEU A 126 -13.50 -1.54 22.52
C LEU A 126 -13.68 -2.05 21.10
N PHE A 127 -13.06 -3.16 20.79
CA PHE A 127 -13.35 -3.92 19.57
C PHE A 127 -14.19 -5.12 19.95
N TYR A 128 -15.23 -5.36 19.17
CA TYR A 128 -16.13 -6.48 19.32
C TYR A 128 -16.00 -7.42 18.12
N GLY A 129 -16.11 -8.72 18.38
CA GLY A 129 -16.26 -9.74 17.37
C GLY A 129 -17.72 -10.03 17.02
N GLU A 130 -17.92 -11.13 16.31
CA GLU A 130 -19.26 -11.65 16.06
C GLU A 130 -19.98 -11.95 17.37
N GLY A 131 -21.29 -11.64 17.43
CA GLY A 131 -22.11 -11.83 18.63
C GLY A 131 -21.82 -10.85 19.77
N ALA A 132 -21.25 -9.68 19.48
CA ALA A 132 -20.93 -8.64 20.46
C ALA A 132 -19.97 -9.09 21.59
N VAL A 133 -19.12 -10.07 21.31
CA VAL A 133 -18.07 -10.50 22.26
C VAL A 133 -16.92 -9.49 22.22
N PRO A 134 -16.50 -8.88 23.34
CA PRO A 134 -15.38 -7.95 23.35
C PRO A 134 -14.07 -8.70 23.07
N LEU A 135 -13.38 -8.28 21.99
CA LEU A 135 -12.09 -8.85 21.58
C LEU A 135 -10.92 -8.09 22.16
N TYR A 136 -11.07 -6.78 22.31
CA TYR A 136 -9.98 -5.92 22.77
C TYR A 136 -10.52 -4.67 23.45
N ILE A 137 -9.87 -4.27 24.55
CA ILE A 137 -10.14 -3.01 25.26
C ILE A 137 -8.82 -2.24 25.32
N GLY A 138 -8.82 -1.01 24.86
CA GLY A 138 -7.64 -0.16 24.87
C GLY A 138 -7.92 1.25 25.38
N LYS A 139 -6.87 1.90 25.90
CA LYS A 139 -6.87 3.33 26.24
C LYS A 139 -5.84 4.07 25.40
N ALA A 140 -6.11 5.32 25.06
CA ALA A 140 -5.18 6.15 24.30
C ALA A 140 -5.33 7.63 24.65
N ASN A 141 -4.22 8.37 24.54
CA ASN A 141 -4.23 9.83 24.67
C ASN A 141 -4.75 10.50 23.39
N LYS A 142 -4.54 9.86 22.22
CA LYS A 142 -5.07 10.24 20.92
C LYS A 142 -5.88 9.07 20.35
N LEU A 143 -7.16 9.05 20.65
CA LEU A 143 -8.03 7.90 20.38
C LEU A 143 -8.06 7.54 18.90
N ARG A 144 -8.35 8.50 18.02
CA ARG A 144 -8.40 8.30 16.57
C ARG A 144 -7.10 7.70 16.04
N GLN A 145 -5.96 8.29 16.39
CA GLN A 145 -4.65 7.80 15.95
C GLN A 145 -4.38 6.36 16.42
N ARG A 146 -4.74 6.04 17.67
CA ARG A 146 -4.52 4.71 18.23
C ARG A 146 -5.43 3.66 17.59
N VAL A 147 -6.71 3.96 17.40
CA VAL A 147 -7.65 3.07 16.71
C VAL A 147 -7.19 2.81 15.28
N LEU A 148 -6.82 3.85 14.53
CA LEU A 148 -6.29 3.71 13.18
C LEU A 148 -5.02 2.85 13.13
N SER A 149 -4.16 2.90 14.16
CA SER A 149 -2.94 2.09 14.22
C SER A 149 -3.19 0.59 14.28
N HIS A 150 -4.35 0.14 14.78
CA HIS A 150 -4.70 -1.28 14.78
C HIS A 150 -5.05 -1.80 13.37
N PHE A 151 -5.45 -0.92 12.48
CA PHE A 151 -5.78 -1.24 11.09
C PHE A 151 -4.66 -0.84 10.12
N ALA A 152 -3.64 -0.13 10.58
CA ALA A 152 -2.40 0.08 9.85
C ALA A 152 -1.57 -1.19 9.97
N ALA A 153 -1.50 -1.98 8.90
CA ALA A 153 -0.74 -3.22 8.87
C ALA A 153 0.76 -2.96 8.95
N ASP A 154 1.26 -2.77 10.16
CA ASP A 154 2.68 -2.88 10.48
C ASP A 154 2.81 -3.47 11.89
N HIS A 155 2.17 -4.62 12.12
CA HIS A 155 2.54 -5.45 13.26
C HIS A 155 3.83 -6.18 12.93
N ARG A 156 4.95 -5.51 13.11
CA ARG A 156 6.17 -6.21 13.47
C ARG A 156 5.89 -6.81 14.84
N LEU A 157 5.62 -8.11 14.83
CA LEU A 157 5.73 -8.90 16.04
C LEU A 157 7.18 -8.76 16.51
N ALA A 158 7.35 -8.13 17.64
CA ALA A 158 8.58 -8.16 18.40
C ALA A 158 8.79 -9.58 18.93
#